data_3e41ebd143d527fdaf9bb43b422e7b71
#
_entry.id   3e41ebd143d527fdaf9bb43b422e7b71
#
_cell.length_a   1.000
_cell.length_b   1.000
_cell.length_c   1.000
_cell.angle_alpha   90.00
_cell.angle_beta   90.00
_cell.angle_gamma   90.00
#
_symmetry.space_group_name_H-M   'P 1'
#
loop_
_entity.id
_entity.type
_entity.pdbx_description
1 polymer ?
#
loop_
_entity_poly.entity_id
_entity_poly.type
_entity_poly.pdbx_seq_one_letter_code
_entity_poly.pdbx_strand_id
1 'polypeptide(L)'
;MGDLDEIAPGSQPGLDWREGGVPVSTRFDDPYFSLAGGLAETRHVFLAGNDLPARLRPGFHIAELGFGTGLNCLALARVAQVPMRMTSFEAFPMAPEQMARAHAAFPELAALAADLRAGLSDGTAIRVDSDDFIHFDNPTELPVL
;
A
#
# COMPACT_ATOMS: atom_id res chain seq x y z
N MET A 1 -5.74 -21.24 -26.26
CA MET A 1 -5.59 -19.91 -25.71
C MET A 1 -6.30 -19.87 -24.40
N GLY A 2 -5.57 -20.00 -23.31
CA GLY A 2 -6.15 -19.91 -21.99
C GLY A 2 -6.74 -18.52 -21.79
N ASP A 3 -7.95 -18.48 -21.29
CA ASP A 3 -8.58 -17.25 -20.90
C ASP A 3 -7.68 -16.51 -19.91
N LEU A 4 -7.04 -15.46 -20.38
CA LEU A 4 -6.38 -14.47 -19.54
C LEU A 4 -7.44 -13.70 -18.74
N ASP A 5 -8.63 -14.25 -18.77
CA ASP A 5 -9.83 -13.56 -18.54
C ASP A 5 -10.40 -13.90 -17.25
N GLU A 6 -10.38 -13.47 -16.30
CA GLU A 6 -11.13 -13.62 -15.07
C GLU A 6 -10.33 -14.06 -13.87
N ILE A 7 -9.28 -13.29 -13.57
CA ILE A 7 -9.02 -13.12 -12.16
C ILE A 7 -10.14 -12.22 -11.67
N ALA A 8 -11.08 -12.80 -10.92
CA ALA A 8 -12.18 -12.05 -10.37
C ALA A 8 -11.64 -10.90 -9.50
N PRO A 9 -12.26 -9.72 -9.52
CA PRO A 9 -11.92 -8.65 -8.59
C PRO A 9 -11.85 -9.16 -7.16
N GLY A 10 -10.85 -8.76 -6.39
CA GLY A 10 -10.59 -9.24 -5.03
C GLY A 10 -9.73 -10.50 -4.95
N SER A 11 -9.40 -11.16 -6.06
CA SER A 11 -8.43 -12.25 -6.10
C SER A 11 -7.02 -11.76 -5.86
N GLN A 12 -6.16 -12.67 -5.33
CA GLN A 12 -4.73 -12.37 -5.25
C GLN A 12 -4.15 -12.08 -6.63
N PRO A 13 -3.24 -11.09 -6.73
CA PRO A 13 -2.51 -10.88 -7.97
C PRO A 13 -1.56 -12.04 -8.26
N GLY A 14 -1.38 -12.38 -9.53
CA GLY A 14 -0.26 -13.19 -9.96
C GLY A 14 1.01 -12.37 -9.89
N LEU A 15 2.04 -12.87 -9.23
CA LEU A 15 3.29 -12.14 -9.04
C LEU A 15 4.49 -12.97 -9.47
N ASP A 16 5.39 -12.32 -10.20
CA ASP A 16 6.79 -12.72 -10.32
C ASP A 16 7.63 -11.85 -9.38
N TRP A 17 8.79 -12.37 -8.99
CA TRP A 17 9.70 -11.67 -8.10
C TRP A 17 11.03 -11.48 -8.79
N ARG A 18 11.46 -10.23 -8.89
CA ARG A 18 12.79 -9.87 -9.40
C ARG A 18 13.79 -9.78 -8.28
N GLU A 19 15.06 -9.66 -8.64
CA GLU A 19 16.16 -9.43 -7.71
C GLU A 19 15.86 -8.27 -6.77
N GLY A 20 16.24 -8.42 -5.50
CA GLY A 20 15.95 -7.43 -4.47
C GLY A 20 14.54 -7.48 -3.88
N GLY A 21 13.76 -8.51 -4.22
CA GLY A 21 12.42 -8.70 -3.68
C GLY A 21 11.35 -7.79 -4.31
N VAL A 22 11.57 -7.37 -5.54
CA VAL A 22 10.60 -6.52 -6.27
C VAL A 22 9.50 -7.39 -6.86
N PRO A 23 8.24 -7.24 -6.42
CA PRO A 23 7.11 -7.93 -7.03
C PRO A 23 6.76 -7.29 -8.38
N VAL A 24 6.41 -8.14 -9.33
CA VAL A 24 5.98 -7.74 -10.67
C VAL A 24 4.65 -8.38 -10.97
N SER A 25 3.68 -7.58 -11.37
CA SER A 25 2.39 -8.09 -11.82
C SER A 25 2.57 -8.92 -13.09
N THR A 26 2.17 -10.18 -13.07
CA THR A 26 2.20 -11.03 -14.27
C THR A 26 1.14 -10.62 -15.28
N ARG A 27 0.04 -10.06 -14.81
CA ARG A 27 -1.06 -9.59 -15.65
C ARG A 27 -0.71 -8.34 -16.44
N PHE A 28 -0.03 -7.39 -15.78
CA PHE A 28 0.28 -6.08 -16.37
C PHE A 28 1.74 -5.94 -16.78
N ASP A 29 2.58 -6.94 -16.45
CA ASP A 29 4.03 -6.92 -16.69
C ASP A 29 4.66 -5.63 -16.16
N ASP A 30 4.31 -5.27 -14.93
CA ASP A 30 4.69 -4.01 -14.33
C ASP A 30 5.17 -4.21 -12.89
N PRO A 31 6.36 -3.72 -12.53
CA PRO A 31 6.83 -3.79 -11.16
C PRO A 31 6.04 -2.86 -10.25
N TYR A 32 5.82 -3.30 -9.02
CA TYR A 32 5.11 -2.49 -8.02
C TYR A 32 5.93 -1.31 -7.51
N PHE A 33 7.25 -1.42 -7.54
CA PHE A 33 8.15 -0.33 -7.21
C PHE A 33 9.51 -0.53 -7.90
N SER A 34 10.30 0.54 -7.95
CA SER A 34 11.66 0.49 -8.50
C SER A 34 12.62 -0.13 -7.49
N LEU A 35 13.46 -1.08 -7.94
CA LEU A 35 14.49 -1.68 -7.10
C LEU A 35 15.47 -0.64 -6.54
N ALA A 36 15.87 0.31 -7.36
CA ALA A 36 16.93 1.25 -7.00
C ALA A 36 16.46 2.41 -6.12
N GLY A 37 15.15 2.63 -5.95
CA GLY A 37 14.69 3.80 -5.23
C GLY A 37 13.19 3.88 -5.03
N GLY A 38 12.50 2.74 -4.81
CA GLY A 38 11.05 2.73 -4.64
C GLY A 38 10.56 3.68 -3.56
N LEU A 39 11.22 3.69 -2.40
CA LEU A 39 10.86 4.61 -1.31
C LEU A 39 11.20 6.07 -1.66
N ALA A 40 12.34 6.32 -2.26
CA ALA A 40 12.73 7.68 -2.69
C ALA A 40 11.77 8.21 -3.76
N GLU A 41 11.36 7.37 -4.69
CA GLU A 41 10.38 7.71 -5.72
C GLU A 41 9.02 8.05 -5.10
N THR A 42 8.55 7.25 -4.15
CA THR A 42 7.32 7.52 -3.42
C THR A 42 7.38 8.85 -2.66
N ARG A 43 8.50 9.14 -2.01
CA ARG A 43 8.69 10.44 -1.35
C ARG A 43 8.63 11.60 -2.33
N HIS A 44 9.22 11.44 -3.50
CA HIS A 44 9.26 12.49 -4.51
C HIS A 44 7.89 12.67 -5.19
N VAL A 45 7.33 11.58 -5.68
CA VAL A 45 6.09 11.63 -6.48
C VAL A 45 4.86 11.79 -5.60
N PHE A 46 4.71 10.95 -4.60
CA PHE A 46 3.51 10.94 -3.77
C PHE A 46 3.54 12.01 -2.69
N LEU A 47 4.60 12.09 -1.90
CA LEU A 47 4.67 13.07 -0.81
C LEU A 47 4.96 14.47 -1.34
N ALA A 48 6.12 14.70 -1.92
CA ALA A 48 6.49 16.03 -2.39
C ALA A 48 5.56 16.55 -3.48
N GLY A 49 5.15 15.69 -4.40
CA GLY A 49 4.22 16.04 -5.48
C GLY A 49 2.85 16.51 -5.00
N ASN A 50 2.45 16.11 -3.79
CA ASN A 50 1.20 16.52 -3.16
C ASN A 50 1.40 17.49 -1.99
N ASP A 51 2.60 18.00 -1.84
CA ASP A 51 2.97 18.91 -0.73
C ASP A 51 2.67 18.30 0.65
N LEU A 52 3.05 17.02 0.81
CA LEU A 52 2.91 16.28 2.07
C LEU A 52 4.29 16.11 2.71
N PRO A 53 4.40 16.16 4.05
CA PRO A 53 3.31 16.23 5.04
C PRO A 53 2.79 17.66 5.34
N ALA A 54 3.29 18.69 4.69
CA ALA A 54 2.99 20.09 5.03
C ALA A 54 1.48 20.40 5.04
N ARG A 55 0.72 19.79 4.13
CA ARG A 55 -0.73 19.99 4.05
C ARG A 55 -1.54 19.19 5.07
N LEU A 56 -0.92 18.26 5.77
CA LEU A 56 -1.66 17.42 6.71
C LEU A 56 -2.20 18.23 7.88
N ARG A 57 -3.44 17.94 8.23
CA ARG A 57 -4.13 18.46 9.40
C ARG A 57 -5.02 17.37 9.95
N PRO A 58 -5.46 17.45 11.22
CA PRO A 58 -6.39 16.46 11.77
C PRO A 58 -7.62 16.31 10.87
N GLY A 59 -7.97 15.06 10.55
CA GLY A 59 -9.10 14.75 9.68
C GLY A 59 -8.84 14.90 8.17
N PHE A 60 -7.62 15.19 7.76
CA PHE A 60 -7.26 15.21 6.34
C PHE A 60 -7.53 13.85 5.73
N HIS A 61 -8.11 13.83 4.54
CA HIS A 61 -8.49 12.60 3.85
C HIS A 61 -7.76 12.49 2.51
N ILE A 62 -7.05 11.38 2.33
CA ILE A 62 -6.36 11.05 1.09
C ILE A 62 -7.08 9.88 0.42
N ALA A 63 -7.33 10.00 -0.88
CA ALA A 63 -7.78 8.90 -1.72
C ALA A 63 -6.64 8.46 -2.63
N GLU A 64 -6.41 7.16 -2.67
CA GLU A 64 -5.37 6.53 -3.48
C GLU A 64 -5.97 5.56 -4.48
N LEU A 65 -5.53 5.63 -5.73
CA LEU A 65 -5.87 4.65 -6.75
C LEU A 65 -4.71 3.66 -6.89
N GLY A 66 -4.96 2.41 -6.52
CA GLY A 66 -3.95 1.35 -6.54
C GLY A 66 -3.13 1.29 -5.25
N PHE A 67 -3.59 0.49 -4.29
CA PHE A 67 -2.89 0.29 -3.02
C PHE A 67 -1.55 -0.44 -3.19
N GLY A 68 -1.54 -1.47 -4.03
CA GLY A 68 -0.36 -2.27 -4.31
C GLY A 68 0.24 -2.90 -3.06
N THR A 69 1.50 -2.56 -2.78
CA THR A 69 2.22 -3.02 -1.59
C THR A 69 1.93 -2.17 -0.35
N GLY A 70 1.20 -1.07 -0.49
CA GLY A 70 1.00 -0.10 0.59
C GLY A 70 2.19 0.82 0.82
N LEU A 71 3.13 0.92 -0.11
CA LEU A 71 4.34 1.71 0.06
C LEU A 71 4.05 3.21 0.24
N ASN A 72 3.09 3.76 -0.50
CA ASN A 72 2.68 5.16 -0.30
C ASN A 72 2.11 5.38 1.10
N CYS A 73 1.29 4.46 1.56
CA CYS A 73 0.74 4.47 2.91
C CYS A 73 1.85 4.45 3.96
N LEU A 74 2.83 3.56 3.81
CA LEU A 74 3.96 3.44 4.74
C LEU A 74 4.85 4.68 4.73
N ALA A 75 5.11 5.25 3.56
CA ALA A 75 5.89 6.48 3.44
C ALA A 75 5.19 7.66 4.12
N LEU A 76 3.88 7.78 3.95
CA LEU A 76 3.08 8.79 4.62
C LEU A 76 3.07 8.58 6.13
N ALA A 77 2.89 7.34 6.54
CA ALA A 77 2.89 6.92 7.93
C ALA A 77 4.16 7.36 8.66
N ARG A 78 5.29 7.24 8.01
CA ARG A 78 6.59 7.60 8.58
C ARG A 78 6.71 9.08 8.90
N VAL A 79 6.00 9.95 8.18
CA VAL A 79 6.14 11.41 8.31
C VAL A 79 4.92 12.10 8.89
N ALA A 80 3.78 11.43 8.96
CA ALA A 80 2.56 12.02 9.49
C ALA A 80 2.66 12.24 11.00
N GLN A 81 2.24 13.41 11.44
CA GLN A 81 2.24 13.81 12.85
C GLN A 81 0.84 14.14 13.37
N VAL A 82 -0.17 13.90 12.56
CA VAL A 82 -1.56 14.17 12.90
C VAL A 82 -2.44 13.01 12.45
N PRO A 83 -3.58 12.78 13.14
CA PRO A 83 -4.57 11.80 12.69
C PRO A 83 -5.12 12.20 11.32
N MET A 84 -5.19 11.24 10.43
CA MET A 84 -5.72 11.44 9.08
C MET A 84 -6.43 10.19 8.61
N ARG A 85 -7.09 10.29 7.49
CA ARG A 85 -7.78 9.17 6.85
C ARG A 85 -7.21 8.93 5.47
N MET A 86 -7.00 7.67 5.13
CA MET A 86 -6.63 7.27 3.78
C MET A 86 -7.59 6.21 3.26
N THR A 87 -8.09 6.41 2.06
CA THR A 87 -8.91 5.43 1.34
C THR A 87 -8.17 5.01 0.09
N SER A 88 -7.90 3.72 -0.04
CA SER A 88 -7.21 3.16 -1.19
C SER A 88 -8.10 2.18 -1.93
N PHE A 89 -8.00 2.20 -3.24
CA PHE A 89 -8.73 1.33 -4.15
C PHE A 89 -7.77 0.31 -4.74
N GLU A 90 -8.09 -0.98 -4.64
CA GLU A 90 -7.27 -2.04 -5.17
C GLU A 90 -8.13 -3.19 -5.70
N ALA A 91 -8.03 -3.45 -7.00
CA ALA A 91 -8.78 -4.53 -7.62
C ALA A 91 -8.23 -5.92 -7.27
N PHE A 92 -6.92 -6.02 -7.03
CA PHE A 92 -6.23 -7.30 -6.77
C PHE A 92 -5.33 -7.17 -5.53
N PRO A 93 -5.92 -7.14 -4.33
CA PRO A 93 -5.15 -6.98 -3.10
C PRO A 93 -4.20 -8.15 -2.88
N MET A 94 -2.96 -7.84 -2.49
CA MET A 94 -1.97 -8.85 -2.15
C MET A 94 -2.39 -9.65 -0.93
N ALA A 95 -2.07 -10.95 -0.95
CA ALA A 95 -2.15 -11.77 0.25
C ALA A 95 -1.11 -11.29 1.29
N PRO A 96 -1.34 -11.55 2.59
CA PRO A 96 -0.42 -11.14 3.64
C PRO A 96 1.02 -11.60 3.40
N GLU A 97 1.22 -12.82 2.92
CA GLU A 97 2.55 -13.37 2.63
C GLU A 97 3.25 -12.65 1.47
N GLN A 98 2.50 -12.31 0.43
CA GLN A 98 3.02 -11.54 -0.70
C GLN A 98 3.45 -10.15 -0.25
N MET A 99 2.62 -9.51 0.56
CA MET A 99 2.89 -8.18 1.10
C MET A 99 4.10 -8.20 2.04
N ALA A 100 4.20 -9.18 2.92
CA ALA A 100 5.34 -9.34 3.82
C ALA A 100 6.67 -9.49 3.05
N ARG A 101 6.65 -10.27 1.97
CA ARG A 101 7.80 -10.44 1.11
C ARG A 101 8.20 -9.13 0.41
N ALA A 102 7.22 -8.38 -0.07
CA ALA A 102 7.47 -7.08 -0.68
C ALA A 102 8.05 -6.07 0.33
N HIS A 103 7.52 -6.03 1.54
CA HIS A 103 7.97 -5.13 2.60
C HIS A 103 9.40 -5.42 3.07
N ALA A 104 9.88 -6.64 2.92
CA ALA A 104 11.26 -7.00 3.27
C ALA A 104 12.32 -6.20 2.50
N ALA A 105 11.95 -5.62 1.36
CA ALA A 105 12.82 -4.71 0.61
C ALA A 105 13.06 -3.36 1.32
N PHE A 106 12.27 -3.03 2.34
CA PHE A 106 12.32 -1.75 3.06
C PHE A 106 12.45 -1.97 4.57
N PRO A 107 13.62 -2.42 5.05
CA PRO A 107 13.81 -2.73 6.47
C PRO A 107 13.60 -1.52 7.38
N GLU A 108 13.80 -0.31 6.89
CA GLU A 108 13.53 0.93 7.62
C GLU A 108 12.03 1.17 7.91
N LEU A 109 11.16 0.46 7.19
CA LEU A 109 9.70 0.53 7.39
C LEU A 109 9.15 -0.68 8.14
N ALA A 110 10.01 -1.56 8.64
CA ALA A 110 9.61 -2.88 9.16
C ALA A 110 8.52 -2.81 10.24
N ALA A 111 8.64 -1.90 11.20
CA ALA A 111 7.66 -1.75 12.27
C ALA A 111 6.30 -1.27 11.76
N LEU A 112 6.31 -0.24 10.94
CA LEU A 112 5.08 0.29 10.31
C LEU A 112 4.43 -0.73 9.38
N ALA A 113 5.25 -1.46 8.62
CA ALA A 113 4.77 -2.51 7.73
C ALA A 113 4.11 -3.66 8.50
N ALA A 114 4.66 -4.04 9.65
CA ALA A 114 4.07 -5.06 10.51
C ALA A 114 2.71 -4.59 11.05
N ASP A 115 2.59 -3.35 11.48
CA ASP A 115 1.34 -2.76 11.95
C ASP A 115 0.30 -2.71 10.82
N LEU A 116 0.71 -2.31 9.63
CA LEU A 116 -0.16 -2.31 8.46
C LEU A 116 -0.71 -3.71 8.16
N ARG A 117 0.15 -4.71 8.09
CA ARG A 117 -0.28 -6.09 7.83
C ARG A 117 -1.19 -6.63 8.91
N ALA A 118 -0.92 -6.32 10.17
CA ALA A 118 -1.78 -6.71 11.29
C ALA A 118 -3.18 -6.10 11.14
N GLY A 119 -3.26 -4.81 10.83
CA GLY A 119 -4.53 -4.13 10.59
C GLY A 119 -5.30 -4.72 9.41
N LEU A 120 -4.61 -5.06 8.33
CA LEU A 120 -5.22 -5.74 7.19
C LEU A 120 -5.79 -7.10 7.55
N SER A 121 -5.10 -7.86 8.41
CA SER A 121 -5.50 -9.21 8.80
C SER A 121 -6.69 -9.25 9.75
N ASP A 122 -6.77 -8.32 10.68
CA ASP A 122 -7.85 -8.28 11.68
C ASP A 122 -9.00 -7.35 11.30
N GLY A 123 -8.87 -6.60 10.21
CA GLY A 123 -9.88 -5.69 9.73
C GLY A 123 -10.09 -4.44 10.58
N THR A 124 -9.21 -4.16 11.52
CA THR A 124 -9.35 -3.00 12.42
C THR A 124 -8.88 -1.71 11.80
N ALA A 125 -7.89 -1.77 10.93
CA ALA A 125 -7.34 -0.60 10.26
C ALA A 125 -7.83 -0.46 8.81
N ILE A 126 -8.28 -1.55 8.23
CA ILE A 126 -8.65 -1.59 6.81
C ILE A 126 -9.94 -2.36 6.65
N ARG A 127 -10.85 -1.75 5.93
CA ARG A 127 -12.02 -2.43 5.45
C ARG A 127 -11.88 -2.64 3.95
N VAL A 128 -11.93 -3.90 3.51
CA VAL A 128 -12.12 -4.21 2.10
C VAL A 128 -13.63 -4.33 1.91
N ASP A 129 -14.18 -3.42 1.16
CA ASP A 129 -15.59 -3.47 0.80
C ASP A 129 -15.77 -4.30 -0.48
N SER A 130 -17.00 -4.76 -0.71
CA SER A 130 -17.36 -5.54 -1.90
C SER A 130 -17.15 -4.80 -3.22
N ASP A 131 -16.82 -3.53 -3.17
CA ASP A 131 -16.56 -2.68 -4.33
C ASP A 131 -15.07 -2.37 -4.51
N ASP A 132 -14.19 -3.24 -4.03
CA ASP A 132 -12.73 -3.12 -4.17
C ASP A 132 -12.10 -1.91 -3.47
N PHE A 133 -12.70 -1.47 -2.37
CA PHE A 133 -12.18 -0.38 -1.57
C PHE A 133 -11.43 -0.89 -0.35
N ILE A 134 -10.24 -0.37 -0.15
CA ILE A 134 -9.53 -0.51 1.10
C ILE A 134 -9.65 0.82 1.84
N HIS A 135 -10.36 0.80 2.95
CA HIS A 135 -10.51 1.97 3.79
C HIS A 135 -9.51 1.93 4.92
N PHE A 136 -8.70 2.94 4.98
CA PHE A 136 -7.85 3.22 6.11
C PHE A 136 -8.51 4.27 6.97
N ASP A 137 -9.13 3.86 8.04
CA ASP A 137 -9.45 4.75 9.13
C ASP A 137 -8.34 4.63 10.15
N ASN A 138 -7.56 5.66 10.32
CA ASN A 138 -6.71 5.75 11.46
C ASN A 138 -7.45 6.42 12.60
N PRO A 139 -8.08 5.66 13.47
CA PRO A 139 -8.35 6.17 14.79
C PRO A 139 -6.99 6.48 15.42
N THR A 140 -6.96 7.43 16.27
CA THR A 140 -5.82 7.96 17.02
C THR A 140 -4.81 6.95 17.59
N GLU A 141 -4.99 5.66 17.38
CA GLU A 141 -4.20 4.56 17.91
C GLU A 141 -3.14 4.02 16.95
N LEU A 142 -3.34 4.19 15.66
CA LEU A 142 -2.30 3.99 14.67
C LEU A 142 -1.77 5.39 14.37
N PRO A 143 -0.60 5.77 14.87
CA PRO A 143 -0.16 7.17 14.80
C PRO A 143 0.03 7.64 13.39
N VAL A 144 -0.60 6.97 12.45
CA VAL A 144 0.05 7.01 11.25
C VAL A 144 -0.75 6.91 10.02
N LEU A 145 -1.90 6.68 10.09
CA LEU A 145 -2.59 6.57 8.81
C LEU A 145 -3.48 7.74 8.58
#